data_05c978f1ca48258f814a699fede1afbe
#
_entry.id   05c978f1ca48258f814a699fede1afbe
#
_cell.length_a   1.000
_cell.length_b   1.000
_cell.length_c   1.000
_cell.angle_alpha   90.00
_cell.angle_beta   90.00
_cell.angle_gamma   90.00
#
_symmetry.space_group_name_H-M   'P 1'
#
loop_
_entity.id
_entity.type
_entity.pdbx_description
1 polymer ?
#
loop_
_entity_poly.entity_id
_entity_poly.type
_entity_poly.pdbx_seq_one_letter_code
_entity_poly.pdbx_strand_id
1 'polypeptide(L)'
;MKKTGEVLFFLSYMQRFCISMVLFCSKNIINNKIKEIDMSKRLFVMMSMCIMGLFTANSLFAEDVTVDGVNYTIAKKTQTAEVKGTTNTGKIVIPSELLVDDVTYIVTSVADEAFYYNTQIKDITLPSSIQKIGNKAFCHCSHLSNIAIPQTVNYIGFNAFEFCQSLRSIEFPDSMQYVPYMAFYGCMSLREVKLPNTLTSIGSGAFRDCESLTEIVIPDSVTTFGDGVFLDCPNLKSVNIPSRVKKLSNSLFGRCSSLKEIEIPDSVAIIDDCAFYECTSLDSINTNKATQINQYAFYGCSGLTSVRFGEPLEYLGYMSFANCADLCDVYSYSHKVPKILRGSNHNPFQDSMIEETILHVPGSLIEDYKATFPWNQFGSIVVLEGTDGIEAIHKPNLVIQSVGGIVNIAGIEGVGKVEFYSLDGKALGKSFVINGNVSFASTPGTVVIARIGRESIKIAVK
;
A
#
# COMPACT_ATOMS: atom_id res chain seq x y z
N MET A 1 0.01 52.07 -9.15
CA MET A 1 1.35 52.20 -9.78
C MET A 1 2.55 51.77 -8.93
N LYS A 2 2.39 51.29 -7.66
CA LYS A 2 3.53 50.83 -6.83
C LYS A 2 3.77 49.28 -6.87
N LYS A 3 2.80 48.47 -7.28
CA LYS A 3 2.93 46.99 -7.36
C LYS A 3 3.65 46.48 -8.61
N THR A 4 3.69 47.20 -9.71
CA THR A 4 4.34 46.81 -10.96
C THR A 4 5.88 46.91 -10.88
N GLY A 5 6.44 47.77 -10.03
CA GLY A 5 7.87 47.90 -9.85
C GLY A 5 8.54 46.75 -9.09
N GLU A 6 7.85 46.20 -8.09
CA GLU A 6 8.38 45.07 -7.28
C GLU A 6 8.37 43.75 -8.06
N VAL A 7 7.36 43.53 -8.91
CA VAL A 7 7.30 42.34 -9.75
C VAL A 7 8.39 42.37 -10.85
N LEU A 8 8.65 43.52 -11.46
CA LEU A 8 9.72 43.69 -12.43
C LEU A 8 11.12 43.54 -11.79
N PHE A 9 11.28 43.97 -10.55
CA PHE A 9 12.53 43.81 -9.82
C PHE A 9 12.77 42.34 -9.44
N PHE A 10 11.72 41.63 -9.01
CA PHE A 10 11.79 40.19 -8.67
C PHE A 10 12.06 39.33 -9.91
N LEU A 11 11.41 39.62 -11.03
CA LEU A 11 11.66 38.94 -12.32
C LEU A 11 13.11 39.18 -12.83
N SER A 12 13.62 40.38 -12.71
CA SER A 12 15.03 40.71 -13.05
C SER A 12 16.00 39.98 -12.14
N TYR A 13 15.70 39.85 -10.85
CA TYR A 13 16.54 39.13 -9.89
C TYR A 13 16.55 37.62 -10.17
N MET A 14 15.39 37.03 -10.43
CA MET A 14 15.25 35.61 -10.79
C MET A 14 15.93 35.29 -12.13
N GLN A 15 15.82 36.17 -13.13
CA GLN A 15 16.52 36.00 -14.41
C GLN A 15 18.03 36.04 -14.26
N ARG A 16 18.59 36.94 -13.42
CA ARG A 16 20.03 36.98 -13.08
C ARG A 16 20.46 35.75 -12.29
N PHE A 17 19.62 35.25 -11.38
CA PHE A 17 19.91 34.04 -10.61
C PHE A 17 19.92 32.79 -11.51
N CYS A 18 18.99 32.66 -12.44
CA CYS A 18 18.97 31.57 -13.43
C CYS A 18 20.17 31.62 -14.36
N ILE A 19 20.56 32.82 -14.85
CA ILE A 19 21.76 32.97 -15.70
C ILE A 19 23.03 32.64 -14.89
N SER A 20 23.13 33.09 -13.64
CA SER A 20 24.26 32.77 -12.75
C SER A 20 24.35 31.26 -12.47
N MET A 21 23.20 30.58 -12.28
CA MET A 21 23.13 29.12 -12.04
C MET A 21 23.50 28.32 -13.29
N VAL A 22 23.06 28.75 -14.47
CA VAL A 22 23.46 28.15 -15.77
C VAL A 22 24.96 28.33 -16.01
N LEU A 23 25.51 29.48 -15.72
CA LEU A 23 26.97 29.78 -15.82
C LEU A 23 27.78 28.97 -14.78
N PHE A 24 27.25 28.77 -13.57
CA PHE A 24 27.87 27.94 -12.54
C PHE A 24 27.84 26.44 -12.93
N CYS A 25 26.71 25.93 -13.47
CA CYS A 25 26.62 24.58 -14.00
C CYS A 25 27.53 24.35 -15.20
N SER A 26 27.59 25.30 -16.14
CA SER A 26 28.50 25.22 -17.31
C SER A 26 29.97 25.23 -16.94
N LYS A 27 30.38 26.06 -15.96
CA LYS A 27 31.74 26.05 -15.41
C LYS A 27 32.14 24.75 -14.72
N ASN A 28 31.21 24.13 -13.99
CA ASN A 28 31.48 22.87 -13.32
C ASN A 28 31.48 21.66 -14.27
N ILE A 29 30.75 21.72 -15.38
CA ILE A 29 30.80 20.73 -16.46
C ILE A 29 32.16 20.76 -17.17
N ILE A 30 32.73 21.94 -17.38
CA ILE A 30 34.05 22.14 -18.03
C ILE A 30 35.20 21.68 -17.12
N ASN A 31 35.06 21.71 -15.80
CA ASN A 31 36.10 21.38 -14.83
C ASN A 31 36.17 19.88 -14.39
N ASN A 32 35.60 18.97 -15.13
CA ASN A 32 35.81 17.52 -14.98
C ASN A 32 35.59 16.92 -13.54
N LYS A 33 34.80 17.54 -12.66
CA LYS A 33 34.55 17.05 -11.30
C LYS A 33 33.22 16.32 -11.09
N ILE A 34 32.46 16.01 -12.17
CA ILE A 34 31.18 15.24 -12.09
C ILE A 34 31.38 13.95 -12.88
N LYS A 35 32.18 13.01 -12.34
CA LYS A 35 32.35 11.68 -12.96
C LYS A 35 31.42 10.60 -12.41
N GLU A 36 30.55 10.88 -11.42
CA GLU A 36 29.75 9.84 -10.73
C GLU A 36 28.28 10.16 -10.51
N ILE A 37 27.68 11.02 -11.30
CA ILE A 37 26.22 11.17 -11.25
C ILE A 37 25.61 10.29 -12.34
N ASP A 38 24.86 9.28 -11.89
CA ASP A 38 24.08 8.34 -12.71
C ASP A 38 23.32 9.07 -13.85
N MET A 39 23.40 8.52 -15.05
CA MET A 39 22.80 9.09 -16.26
C MET A 39 21.28 9.29 -16.12
N SER A 40 20.61 8.50 -15.28
CA SER A 40 19.20 8.65 -14.93
C SER A 40 18.91 9.94 -14.17
N LYS A 41 19.80 10.34 -13.24
CA LYS A 41 19.68 11.61 -12.50
C LYS A 41 19.98 12.83 -13.38
N ARG A 42 20.88 12.69 -14.36
CA ARG A 42 21.14 13.76 -15.35
C ARG A 42 19.93 13.97 -16.27
N LEU A 43 19.30 12.89 -16.69
CA LEU A 43 18.09 12.95 -17.52
C LEU A 43 16.91 13.55 -16.74
N PHE A 44 16.76 13.19 -15.46
CA PHE A 44 15.72 13.74 -14.58
C PHE A 44 15.91 15.25 -14.32
N VAL A 45 17.14 15.71 -14.06
CA VAL A 45 17.46 17.15 -13.90
C VAL A 45 17.26 17.90 -15.21
N MET A 46 17.67 17.35 -16.36
CA MET A 46 17.43 17.97 -17.67
C MET A 46 15.94 18.02 -18.04
N MET A 47 15.17 16.95 -17.78
CA MET A 47 13.72 16.96 -17.97
C MET A 47 13.03 17.95 -17.02
N SER A 48 13.45 18.04 -15.76
CA SER A 48 12.93 19.04 -14.80
C SER A 48 13.23 20.47 -15.27
N MET A 49 14.44 20.75 -15.79
CA MET A 49 14.79 22.07 -16.35
C MET A 49 14.06 22.39 -17.65
N CYS A 50 13.84 21.41 -18.53
CA CYS A 50 13.04 21.60 -19.74
C CYS A 50 11.56 21.85 -19.40
N ILE A 51 11.00 21.15 -18.42
CA ILE A 51 9.64 21.36 -17.92
C ILE A 51 9.49 22.74 -17.28
N MET A 52 10.44 23.17 -16.42
CA MET A 52 10.43 24.53 -15.87
C MET A 52 10.61 25.61 -16.97
N GLY A 53 11.45 25.39 -17.97
CA GLY A 53 11.64 26.32 -19.08
C GLY A 53 10.38 26.46 -19.97
N LEU A 54 9.63 25.39 -20.15
CA LEU A 54 8.34 25.41 -20.87
C LEU A 54 7.25 26.15 -20.08
N PHE A 55 7.25 26.02 -18.73
CA PHE A 55 6.31 26.73 -17.87
C PHE A 55 6.54 28.26 -17.86
N THR A 56 7.79 28.72 -17.90
CA THR A 56 8.10 30.15 -17.88
C THR A 56 7.86 30.84 -19.25
N ALA A 57 7.96 30.10 -20.36
CA ALA A 57 7.71 30.66 -21.70
C ALA A 57 6.21 30.86 -22.00
N ASN A 58 5.34 30.07 -21.36
CA ASN A 58 3.89 30.21 -21.53
C ASN A 58 3.28 31.40 -20.75
N SER A 59 3.95 31.90 -19.69
CA SER A 59 3.41 32.98 -18.86
C SER A 59 3.44 34.38 -19.54
N LEU A 60 4.20 34.55 -20.60
CA LEU A 60 4.30 35.83 -21.32
C LEU A 60 3.08 36.16 -22.21
N PHE A 61 2.16 35.21 -22.39
CA PHE A 61 0.94 35.37 -23.23
C PHE A 61 -0.31 34.78 -22.55
N ALA A 62 -0.32 34.66 -21.23
CA ALA A 62 -1.43 34.18 -20.46
C ALA A 62 -2.30 35.35 -19.98
N GLU A 63 -3.61 35.20 -20.08
CA GLU A 63 -4.58 36.19 -19.66
C GLU A 63 -5.66 35.53 -18.79
N ASP A 64 -6.04 36.17 -17.68
CA ASP A 64 -7.07 35.66 -16.79
C ASP A 64 -8.45 36.19 -17.26
N VAL A 65 -9.38 35.28 -17.41
CA VAL A 65 -10.77 35.57 -17.84
C VAL A 65 -11.74 34.85 -16.92
N THR A 66 -12.95 35.42 -16.82
CA THR A 66 -14.06 34.78 -16.08
C THR A 66 -15.19 34.49 -17.05
N VAL A 67 -15.62 33.24 -17.14
CA VAL A 67 -16.73 32.80 -17.97
C VAL A 67 -17.70 32.03 -17.07
N ASP A 68 -18.98 32.40 -17.04
CA ASP A 68 -20.04 31.79 -16.24
C ASP A 68 -19.67 31.63 -14.74
N GLY A 69 -18.91 32.59 -14.19
CA GLY A 69 -18.46 32.59 -12.79
C GLY A 69 -17.34 31.64 -12.48
N VAL A 70 -16.73 31.03 -13.50
CA VAL A 70 -15.49 30.22 -13.38
C VAL A 70 -14.33 31.05 -13.93
N ASN A 71 -13.23 31.08 -13.17
CA ASN A 71 -12.02 31.79 -13.54
C ASN A 71 -11.08 30.85 -14.32
N TYR A 72 -10.52 31.36 -15.40
CA TYR A 72 -9.59 30.64 -16.25
C TYR A 72 -8.37 31.50 -16.54
N THR A 73 -7.24 30.87 -16.78
CA THR A 73 -6.11 31.47 -17.46
C THR A 73 -6.06 30.93 -18.89
N ILE A 74 -6.20 31.78 -19.89
CA ILE A 74 -6.10 31.42 -21.32
C ILE A 74 -4.69 31.61 -21.84
N ALA A 75 -4.23 30.67 -22.65
CA ALA A 75 -2.94 30.72 -23.34
C ALA A 75 -3.16 30.97 -24.84
N LYS A 76 -2.99 32.23 -25.28
CA LYS A 76 -3.32 32.66 -26.67
C LYS A 76 -2.54 31.90 -27.73
N LYS A 77 -1.28 31.51 -27.45
CA LYS A 77 -0.43 30.78 -28.40
C LYS A 77 -0.88 29.36 -28.67
N THR A 78 -1.34 28.64 -27.65
CA THR A 78 -1.76 27.25 -27.72
C THR A 78 -3.26 27.09 -27.88
N GLN A 79 -4.02 28.18 -27.74
CA GLN A 79 -5.48 28.19 -27.67
C GLN A 79 -6.01 27.21 -26.63
N THR A 80 -5.38 27.20 -25.45
CA THR A 80 -5.78 26.36 -24.31
C THR A 80 -6.17 27.20 -23.12
N ALA A 81 -7.02 26.64 -22.24
CA ALA A 81 -7.43 27.27 -20.99
C ALA A 81 -7.16 26.33 -19.81
N GLU A 82 -6.76 26.93 -18.70
CA GLU A 82 -6.58 26.29 -17.40
C GLU A 82 -7.62 26.83 -16.41
N VAL A 83 -8.35 25.94 -15.74
CA VAL A 83 -9.31 26.32 -14.68
C VAL A 83 -8.56 26.82 -13.46
N LYS A 84 -8.88 28.02 -12.96
CA LYS A 84 -8.25 28.66 -11.79
C LYS A 84 -9.14 28.65 -10.55
N GLY A 85 -10.43 28.34 -10.70
CA GLY A 85 -11.37 28.27 -9.60
C GLY A 85 -12.70 28.90 -9.93
N THR A 86 -13.58 28.98 -8.92
CA THR A 86 -14.90 29.56 -9.06
C THR A 86 -15.43 30.12 -7.73
N THR A 87 -16.30 31.09 -7.80
CA THR A 87 -17.16 31.54 -6.70
C THR A 87 -18.54 30.87 -6.72
N ASN A 88 -18.86 30.09 -7.78
CA ASN A 88 -20.09 29.35 -7.88
C ASN A 88 -20.15 28.24 -6.82
N THR A 89 -21.36 27.81 -6.48
CA THR A 89 -21.63 26.81 -5.42
C THR A 89 -22.43 25.63 -5.96
N GLY A 90 -22.45 24.54 -5.23
CA GLY A 90 -23.24 23.35 -5.55
C GLY A 90 -22.64 22.51 -6.68
N LYS A 91 -23.35 22.44 -7.80
CA LYS A 91 -22.91 21.69 -8.99
C LYS A 91 -22.20 22.58 -9.98
N ILE A 92 -20.97 22.27 -10.32
CA ILE A 92 -20.13 22.98 -11.27
C ILE A 92 -19.97 22.14 -12.54
N VAL A 93 -20.12 22.75 -13.70
CA VAL A 93 -19.84 22.12 -14.99
C VAL A 93 -18.74 22.91 -15.68
N ILE A 94 -17.61 22.30 -15.92
CA ILE A 94 -16.51 22.89 -16.68
C ILE A 94 -16.71 22.53 -18.16
N PRO A 95 -16.85 23.52 -19.07
CA PRO A 95 -17.02 23.27 -20.49
C PRO A 95 -15.70 22.75 -21.12
N SER A 96 -15.81 22.06 -22.24
CA SER A 96 -14.63 21.63 -23.02
C SER A 96 -13.92 22.78 -23.74
N GLU A 97 -14.66 23.84 -24.01
CA GLU A 97 -14.21 24.99 -24.81
C GLU A 97 -14.77 26.30 -24.23
N LEU A 98 -13.99 27.37 -24.37
CA LEU A 98 -14.35 28.74 -24.04
C LEU A 98 -14.28 29.60 -25.30
N LEU A 99 -15.29 30.42 -25.54
CA LEU A 99 -15.22 31.45 -26.56
C LEU A 99 -14.89 32.79 -25.90
N VAL A 100 -13.73 33.37 -26.20
CA VAL A 100 -13.26 34.66 -25.66
C VAL A 100 -12.73 35.49 -26.83
N ASP A 101 -13.31 36.68 -27.05
CA ASP A 101 -12.96 37.61 -28.14
C ASP A 101 -12.95 36.90 -29.51
N ASP A 102 -14.00 36.13 -29.81
CA ASP A 102 -14.17 35.34 -31.05
C ASP A 102 -13.10 34.24 -31.26
N VAL A 103 -12.31 33.93 -30.26
CA VAL A 103 -11.33 32.81 -30.26
C VAL A 103 -11.79 31.71 -29.35
N THR A 104 -11.73 30.46 -29.85
CA THR A 104 -12.05 29.26 -29.06
C THR A 104 -10.77 28.76 -28.35
N TYR A 105 -10.90 28.51 -27.04
CA TYR A 105 -9.85 27.96 -26.19
C TYR A 105 -10.29 26.61 -25.61
N ILE A 106 -9.50 25.56 -25.77
CA ILE A 106 -9.82 24.23 -25.23
C ILE A 106 -9.39 24.18 -23.75
N VAL A 107 -10.30 23.77 -22.87
CA VAL A 107 -10.00 23.63 -21.44
C VAL A 107 -9.25 22.31 -21.20
N THR A 108 -7.96 22.38 -20.87
CA THR A 108 -7.06 21.23 -20.82
C THR A 108 -6.54 20.89 -19.43
N SER A 109 -6.68 21.78 -18.46
CA SER A 109 -6.14 21.55 -17.12
C SER A 109 -6.95 22.24 -16.03
N VAL A 110 -6.84 21.68 -14.82
CA VAL A 110 -7.22 22.31 -13.56
C VAL A 110 -5.92 22.73 -12.88
N ALA A 111 -5.79 23.99 -12.53
CA ALA A 111 -4.61 24.58 -11.94
C ALA A 111 -4.30 24.03 -10.54
N ASP A 112 -3.08 24.25 -10.08
CA ASP A 112 -2.73 24.08 -8.67
C ASP A 112 -3.64 24.98 -7.82
N GLU A 113 -4.19 24.43 -6.75
CA GLU A 113 -5.06 25.11 -5.77
C GLU A 113 -6.35 25.73 -6.36
N ALA A 114 -6.78 25.31 -7.57
CA ALA A 114 -7.93 25.92 -8.26
C ALA A 114 -9.20 26.00 -7.40
N PHE A 115 -9.51 24.96 -6.65
CA PHE A 115 -10.69 24.90 -5.77
C PHE A 115 -10.31 24.73 -4.30
N TYR A 116 -9.08 25.11 -3.93
CA TYR A 116 -8.56 24.98 -2.57
C TYR A 116 -9.49 25.64 -1.53
N TYR A 117 -9.90 24.88 -0.49
CA TYR A 117 -10.87 25.28 0.52
C TYR A 117 -12.26 25.70 -0.01
N ASN A 118 -12.63 25.30 -1.22
CA ASN A 118 -13.98 25.55 -1.69
C ASN A 118 -14.97 24.52 -1.12
N THR A 119 -15.47 24.78 0.08
CA THR A 119 -16.42 23.92 0.79
C THR A 119 -17.84 23.97 0.22
N GLN A 120 -18.12 24.83 -0.78
CA GLN A 120 -19.47 24.99 -1.33
C GLN A 120 -19.73 24.11 -2.56
N ILE A 121 -18.69 23.53 -3.16
CA ILE A 121 -18.84 22.62 -4.30
C ILE A 121 -19.29 21.26 -3.79
N LYS A 122 -20.37 20.72 -4.39
CA LYS A 122 -20.90 19.38 -4.09
C LYS A 122 -20.63 18.36 -5.18
N ASP A 123 -20.58 18.83 -6.41
CA ASP A 123 -20.42 18.02 -7.62
C ASP A 123 -19.66 18.84 -8.67
N ILE A 124 -18.72 18.24 -9.36
CA ILE A 124 -18.00 18.86 -10.46
C ILE A 124 -17.89 17.92 -11.64
N THR A 125 -18.26 18.43 -12.82
CA THR A 125 -18.12 17.71 -14.08
C THR A 125 -16.93 18.30 -14.84
N LEU A 126 -15.94 17.48 -15.10
CA LEU A 126 -14.76 17.80 -15.91
C LEU A 126 -14.95 17.29 -17.35
N PRO A 127 -14.62 18.08 -18.38
CA PRO A 127 -14.71 17.62 -19.77
C PRO A 127 -13.61 16.63 -20.12
N SER A 128 -13.83 15.86 -21.16
CA SER A 128 -12.86 14.88 -21.69
C SER A 128 -11.59 15.51 -22.31
N SER A 129 -11.51 16.82 -22.39
CA SER A 129 -10.31 17.55 -22.81
C SER A 129 -9.28 17.75 -21.70
N ILE A 130 -9.65 17.53 -20.43
CA ILE A 130 -8.73 17.66 -19.29
C ILE A 130 -7.65 16.59 -19.34
N GLN A 131 -6.39 17.01 -19.23
CA GLN A 131 -5.20 16.17 -19.19
C GLN A 131 -4.46 16.25 -17.85
N LYS A 132 -4.64 17.35 -17.09
CA LYS A 132 -3.95 17.60 -15.83
C LYS A 132 -4.90 18.10 -14.77
N ILE A 133 -4.76 17.55 -13.54
CA ILE A 133 -5.32 18.07 -12.30
C ILE A 133 -4.15 18.49 -11.41
N GLY A 134 -4.07 19.76 -11.04
CA GLY A 134 -2.94 20.34 -10.32
C GLY A 134 -2.81 19.90 -8.87
N ASN A 135 -1.72 20.33 -8.22
CA ASN A 135 -1.48 20.09 -6.80
C ASN A 135 -2.56 20.81 -5.98
N LYS A 136 -3.10 20.11 -4.96
CA LYS A 136 -4.16 20.66 -4.08
C LYS A 136 -5.37 21.21 -4.83
N ALA A 137 -5.60 20.78 -6.07
CA ALA A 137 -6.65 21.36 -6.91
C ALA A 137 -8.05 21.35 -6.26
N PHE A 138 -8.37 20.31 -5.48
CA PHE A 138 -9.62 20.16 -4.72
C PHE A 138 -9.36 19.97 -3.21
N CYS A 139 -8.17 20.32 -2.72
CA CYS A 139 -7.83 20.14 -1.32
C CYS A 139 -8.79 20.93 -0.43
N HIS A 140 -9.33 20.27 0.61
CA HIS A 140 -10.38 20.78 1.51
C HIS A 140 -11.72 21.13 0.84
N CYS A 141 -12.05 20.54 -0.30
CA CYS A 141 -13.42 20.58 -0.84
C CYS A 141 -14.30 19.59 -0.06
N SER A 142 -14.59 19.90 1.21
CA SER A 142 -15.19 18.96 2.18
C SER A 142 -16.57 18.43 1.79
N HIS A 143 -17.34 19.17 0.99
CA HIS A 143 -18.67 18.77 0.50
C HIS A 143 -18.64 18.14 -0.90
N LEU A 144 -17.49 18.05 -1.57
CA LEU A 144 -17.37 17.39 -2.87
C LEU A 144 -17.65 15.91 -2.70
N SER A 145 -18.80 15.47 -3.17
CA SER A 145 -19.26 14.07 -3.00
C SER A 145 -19.07 13.21 -4.23
N ASN A 146 -18.90 13.83 -5.39
CA ASN A 146 -18.74 13.14 -6.65
C ASN A 146 -17.87 13.93 -7.63
N ILE A 147 -16.93 13.25 -8.27
CA ILE A 147 -16.12 13.73 -9.38
C ILE A 147 -15.73 12.54 -10.25
N ALA A 148 -15.99 12.63 -11.56
CA ALA A 148 -15.47 11.69 -12.53
C ALA A 148 -14.18 12.24 -13.12
N ILE A 149 -13.08 11.51 -12.98
CA ILE A 149 -11.80 11.86 -13.60
C ILE A 149 -11.84 11.38 -15.07
N PRO A 150 -11.71 12.28 -16.07
CA PRO A 150 -11.68 11.86 -17.47
C PRO A 150 -10.52 10.93 -17.77
N GLN A 151 -10.71 9.95 -18.66
CA GLN A 151 -9.69 9.00 -19.08
C GLN A 151 -8.48 9.63 -19.81
N THR A 152 -8.62 10.88 -20.24
CA THR A 152 -7.56 11.71 -20.83
C THR A 152 -6.58 12.29 -19.81
N VAL A 153 -6.95 12.28 -18.51
CA VAL A 153 -6.07 12.78 -17.45
C VAL A 153 -4.87 11.83 -17.30
N ASN A 154 -3.68 12.40 -17.39
CA ASN A 154 -2.41 11.69 -17.25
C ASN A 154 -1.55 12.22 -16.09
N TYR A 155 -2.02 13.26 -15.41
CA TYR A 155 -1.36 13.83 -14.24
C TYR A 155 -2.39 14.27 -13.20
N ILE A 156 -2.22 13.78 -11.98
CA ILE A 156 -2.89 14.25 -10.77
C ILE A 156 -1.80 14.70 -9.81
N GLY A 157 -1.93 15.90 -9.26
CA GLY A 157 -0.95 16.51 -8.37
C GLY A 157 -1.00 15.99 -6.94
N PHE A 158 -0.01 16.36 -6.15
CA PHE A 158 0.04 16.05 -4.71
C PHE A 158 -1.12 16.71 -3.97
N ASN A 159 -1.70 16.00 -2.99
CA ASN A 159 -2.81 16.50 -2.16
C ASN A 159 -4.04 16.92 -2.98
N ALA A 160 -4.21 16.42 -4.22
CA ALA A 160 -5.22 16.93 -5.13
C ALA A 160 -6.65 16.86 -4.58
N PHE A 161 -6.97 15.83 -3.78
CA PHE A 161 -8.29 15.61 -3.14
C PHE A 161 -8.17 15.48 -1.62
N GLU A 162 -7.08 15.98 -1.05
CA GLU A 162 -6.87 15.95 0.41
C GLU A 162 -8.05 16.62 1.13
N PHE A 163 -8.59 15.95 2.17
CA PHE A 163 -9.79 16.38 2.92
C PHE A 163 -11.04 16.64 2.09
N CYS A 164 -11.23 15.93 0.98
CA CYS A 164 -12.53 15.81 0.32
C CYS A 164 -13.41 14.83 1.13
N GLN A 165 -13.84 15.25 2.32
CA GLN A 165 -14.46 14.37 3.33
C GLN A 165 -15.75 13.68 2.86
N SER A 166 -16.49 14.28 1.91
CA SER A 166 -17.73 13.72 1.37
C SER A 166 -17.53 12.85 0.12
N LEU A 167 -16.30 12.76 -0.42
CA LEU A 167 -15.99 11.98 -1.63
C LEU A 167 -16.19 10.48 -1.37
N ARG A 168 -17.03 9.83 -2.20
CA ARG A 168 -17.46 8.44 -1.97
C ARG A 168 -16.73 7.42 -2.82
N SER A 169 -16.39 7.79 -4.03
CA SER A 169 -15.72 6.90 -4.98
C SER A 169 -14.75 7.65 -5.86
N ILE A 170 -13.74 6.95 -6.33
CA ILE A 170 -12.77 7.45 -7.31
C ILE A 170 -12.37 6.32 -8.27
N GLU A 171 -12.32 6.65 -9.55
CA GLU A 171 -11.79 5.79 -10.60
C GLU A 171 -10.63 6.50 -11.28
N PHE A 172 -9.46 5.84 -11.31
CA PHE A 172 -8.27 6.38 -11.94
C PHE A 172 -8.26 6.07 -13.44
N PRO A 173 -7.81 7.02 -14.28
CA PRO A 173 -7.58 6.76 -15.70
C PRO A 173 -6.53 5.66 -15.92
N ASP A 174 -6.70 4.90 -17.01
CA ASP A 174 -5.80 3.82 -17.39
C ASP A 174 -4.36 4.28 -17.71
N SER A 175 -4.17 5.58 -17.96
CA SER A 175 -2.84 6.18 -18.20
C SER A 175 -2.01 6.38 -16.93
N MET A 176 -2.63 6.35 -15.73
CA MET A 176 -1.96 6.65 -14.48
C MET A 176 -1.00 5.53 -14.06
N GLN A 177 0.23 5.90 -13.74
CA GLN A 177 1.27 4.97 -13.29
C GLN A 177 1.55 5.06 -11.78
N TYR A 178 1.05 6.09 -11.10
CA TYR A 178 1.21 6.27 -9.66
C TYR A 178 0.01 6.99 -9.05
N VAL A 179 -0.29 6.67 -7.78
CA VAL A 179 -1.18 7.49 -6.96
C VAL A 179 -0.31 8.52 -6.23
N PRO A 180 -0.62 9.83 -6.34
CA PRO A 180 0.23 10.87 -5.77
C PRO A 180 0.26 10.87 -4.24
N TYR A 181 1.31 11.53 -3.67
CA TYR A 181 1.45 11.81 -2.25
C TYR A 181 0.20 12.49 -1.68
N MET A 182 -0.36 11.91 -0.62
CA MET A 182 -1.55 12.39 0.10
C MET A 182 -2.76 12.75 -0.79
N ALA A 183 -2.88 12.13 -1.97
CA ALA A 183 -3.90 12.52 -2.94
C ALA A 183 -5.34 12.45 -2.40
N PHE A 184 -5.63 11.47 -1.51
CA PHE A 184 -6.95 11.25 -0.89
C PHE A 184 -6.86 11.21 0.64
N TYR A 185 -5.83 11.83 1.22
CA TYR A 185 -5.71 11.93 2.68
C TYR A 185 -6.95 12.60 3.29
N GLY A 186 -7.55 11.96 4.30
CA GLY A 186 -8.73 12.50 4.98
C GLY A 186 -10.03 12.46 4.17
N CYS A 187 -10.10 11.61 3.13
CA CYS A 187 -11.35 11.35 2.40
C CYS A 187 -12.22 10.36 3.21
N MET A 188 -12.77 10.83 4.32
CA MET A 188 -13.45 10.01 5.33
C MET A 188 -14.64 9.19 4.79
N SER A 189 -15.32 9.66 3.73
CA SER A 189 -16.46 8.96 3.13
C SER A 189 -16.07 8.02 1.98
N LEU A 190 -14.78 7.94 1.60
CA LEU A 190 -14.31 7.17 0.45
C LEU A 190 -14.47 5.67 0.71
N ARG A 191 -15.27 4.99 -0.15
CA ARG A 191 -15.61 3.56 -0.01
C ARG A 191 -15.14 2.72 -1.18
N GLU A 192 -15.09 3.31 -2.36
CA GLU A 192 -14.75 2.62 -3.60
C GLU A 192 -13.58 3.31 -4.30
N VAL A 193 -12.53 2.54 -4.57
CA VAL A 193 -11.33 3.00 -5.29
C VAL A 193 -11.05 2.00 -6.40
N LYS A 194 -11.06 2.47 -7.65
CA LYS A 194 -10.66 1.66 -8.80
C LYS A 194 -9.29 2.12 -9.31
N LEU A 195 -8.32 1.23 -9.18
CA LEU A 195 -6.94 1.45 -9.59
C LEU A 195 -6.67 0.79 -10.95
N PRO A 196 -5.95 1.44 -11.88
CA PRO A 196 -5.64 0.88 -13.19
C PRO A 196 -4.50 -0.15 -13.11
N ASN A 197 -4.50 -1.12 -14.02
CA ASN A 197 -3.46 -2.15 -14.11
C ASN A 197 -2.09 -1.61 -14.58
N THR A 198 -2.00 -0.35 -14.96
CA THR A 198 -0.75 0.36 -15.30
C THR A 198 -0.03 0.93 -14.07
N LEU A 199 -0.70 0.91 -12.90
CA LEU A 199 -0.18 1.50 -11.68
C LEU A 199 1.07 0.76 -11.18
N THR A 200 2.15 1.48 -10.88
CA THR A 200 3.41 0.90 -10.41
C THR A 200 3.74 1.26 -8.97
N SER A 201 3.14 2.36 -8.44
CA SER A 201 3.40 2.84 -7.10
C SER A 201 2.23 3.61 -6.50
N ILE A 202 2.14 3.60 -5.15
CA ILE A 202 1.19 4.39 -4.38
C ILE A 202 1.99 5.27 -3.42
N GLY A 203 1.78 6.59 -3.52
CA GLY A 203 2.52 7.59 -2.74
C GLY A 203 2.19 7.58 -1.25
N SER A 204 3.09 8.14 -0.42
CA SER A 204 2.91 8.19 1.04
C SER A 204 1.61 8.90 1.41
N GLY A 205 0.88 8.32 2.37
CA GLY A 205 -0.38 8.84 2.88
C GLY A 205 -1.51 8.94 1.86
N ALA A 206 -1.40 8.27 0.70
CA ALA A 206 -2.35 8.47 -0.41
C ALA A 206 -3.81 8.21 -0.03
N PHE A 207 -4.07 7.24 0.85
CA PHE A 207 -5.40 6.88 1.38
C PHE A 207 -5.44 6.94 2.91
N ARG A 208 -4.53 7.70 3.53
CA ARG A 208 -4.53 7.88 4.98
C ARG A 208 -5.84 8.53 5.45
N ASP A 209 -6.36 8.11 6.63
CA ASP A 209 -7.62 8.59 7.22
C ASP A 209 -8.85 8.42 6.28
N CYS A 210 -8.85 7.37 5.44
CA CYS A 210 -10.02 6.98 4.66
C CYS A 210 -10.92 6.07 5.51
N GLU A 211 -11.63 6.67 6.49
CA GLU A 211 -12.37 5.93 7.52
C GLU A 211 -13.43 4.98 6.97
N SER A 212 -14.08 5.32 5.85
CA SER A 212 -15.14 4.48 5.24
C SER A 212 -14.62 3.41 4.29
N LEU A 213 -13.31 3.35 4.02
CA LEU A 213 -12.72 2.36 3.11
C LEU A 213 -12.72 0.97 3.76
N THR A 214 -13.49 0.04 3.19
CA THR A 214 -13.62 -1.32 3.72
C THR A 214 -12.78 -2.35 2.99
N GLU A 215 -12.51 -2.10 1.72
CA GLU A 215 -11.71 -2.97 0.86
C GLU A 215 -11.06 -2.18 -0.27
N ILE A 216 -9.92 -2.64 -0.73
CA ILE A 216 -9.24 -2.11 -1.92
C ILE A 216 -8.45 -3.24 -2.58
N VAL A 217 -8.53 -3.31 -3.91
CA VAL A 217 -7.74 -4.25 -4.71
C VAL A 217 -6.57 -3.52 -5.34
N ILE A 218 -5.36 -3.91 -4.96
CA ILE A 218 -4.12 -3.35 -5.48
C ILE A 218 -3.68 -4.18 -6.70
N PRO A 219 -3.47 -3.56 -7.88
CA PRO A 219 -3.02 -4.28 -9.07
C PRO A 219 -1.63 -4.92 -8.88
N ASP A 220 -1.40 -6.09 -9.49
CA ASP A 220 -0.11 -6.81 -9.42
C ASP A 220 1.07 -6.06 -10.06
N SER A 221 0.78 -5.02 -10.83
CA SER A 221 1.79 -4.10 -11.38
C SER A 221 2.45 -3.21 -10.32
N VAL A 222 1.80 -3.01 -9.15
CA VAL A 222 2.35 -2.19 -8.06
C VAL A 222 3.53 -2.91 -7.41
N THR A 223 4.65 -2.21 -7.32
CA THR A 223 5.90 -2.71 -6.75
C THR A 223 6.33 -1.99 -5.48
N THR A 224 5.78 -0.78 -5.24
CA THR A 224 6.18 0.07 -4.11
C THR A 224 4.99 0.80 -3.49
N PHE A 225 5.03 0.85 -2.16
CA PHE A 225 4.17 1.70 -1.34
C PHE A 225 5.02 2.80 -0.69
N GLY A 226 4.47 4.00 -0.59
CA GLY A 226 4.99 5.02 0.30
C GLY A 226 4.63 4.74 1.76
N ASP A 227 5.09 5.59 2.68
CA ASP A 227 4.80 5.44 4.11
C ASP A 227 3.33 5.80 4.41
N GLY A 228 2.70 5.05 5.31
CA GLY A 228 1.37 5.34 5.82
C GLY A 228 0.25 5.37 4.78
N VAL A 229 0.35 4.59 3.69
CA VAL A 229 -0.65 4.62 2.60
C VAL A 229 -2.06 4.41 3.13
N PHE A 230 -2.26 3.44 4.03
CA PHE A 230 -3.55 3.12 4.66
C PHE A 230 -3.56 3.40 6.16
N LEU A 231 -2.65 4.25 6.64
CA LEU A 231 -2.61 4.64 8.05
C LEU A 231 -3.95 5.28 8.46
N ASP A 232 -4.47 4.89 9.63
CA ASP A 232 -5.75 5.39 10.15
C ASP A 232 -6.97 5.06 9.23
N CYS A 233 -7.00 3.82 8.65
CA CYS A 233 -8.17 3.28 7.94
C CYS A 233 -8.89 2.20 8.81
N PRO A 234 -9.62 2.59 9.85
CA PRO A 234 -10.10 1.66 10.88
C PRO A 234 -11.11 0.62 10.39
N ASN A 235 -11.79 0.88 9.29
CA ASN A 235 -12.78 -0.04 8.72
C ASN A 235 -12.24 -0.91 7.57
N LEU A 236 -10.93 -0.80 7.24
CA LEU A 236 -10.32 -1.62 6.20
C LEU A 236 -10.24 -3.09 6.66
N LYS A 237 -11.00 -3.97 5.98
CA LYS A 237 -11.14 -5.39 6.30
C LYS A 237 -10.32 -6.28 5.39
N SER A 238 -10.13 -5.86 4.15
CA SER A 238 -9.48 -6.64 3.10
C SER A 238 -8.63 -5.77 2.19
N VAL A 239 -7.39 -6.18 1.99
CA VAL A 239 -6.44 -5.61 1.03
C VAL A 239 -5.46 -6.70 0.62
N ASN A 240 -5.07 -6.73 -0.65
CA ASN A 240 -4.02 -7.62 -1.12
C ASN A 240 -2.67 -6.89 -1.18
N ILE A 241 -1.58 -7.63 -0.96
CA ILE A 241 -0.22 -7.15 -1.21
C ILE A 241 0.26 -7.78 -2.52
N PRO A 242 0.60 -6.97 -3.54
CA PRO A 242 1.09 -7.50 -4.83
C PRO A 242 2.37 -8.33 -4.69
N SER A 243 2.48 -9.39 -5.49
CA SER A 243 3.57 -10.37 -5.42
C SER A 243 4.97 -9.84 -5.74
N ARG A 244 5.09 -8.60 -6.21
CA ARG A 244 6.36 -7.93 -6.54
C ARG A 244 6.86 -6.98 -5.46
N VAL A 245 6.06 -6.71 -4.44
CA VAL A 245 6.42 -5.81 -3.34
C VAL A 245 7.55 -6.45 -2.51
N LYS A 246 8.63 -5.69 -2.29
CA LYS A 246 9.82 -6.17 -1.55
C LYS A 246 9.85 -5.72 -0.10
N LYS A 247 9.09 -4.70 0.22
CA LYS A 247 9.07 -4.06 1.54
C LYS A 247 7.67 -3.55 1.85
N LEU A 248 7.18 -3.84 3.06
CA LEU A 248 6.02 -3.15 3.61
C LEU A 248 6.52 -1.89 4.30
N SER A 249 6.17 -0.73 3.78
CA SER A 249 6.69 0.56 4.21
C SER A 249 6.22 0.95 5.62
N ASN A 250 6.87 1.97 6.18
CA ASN A 250 6.53 2.49 7.51
C ASN A 250 5.03 2.81 7.61
N SER A 251 4.41 2.34 8.69
CA SER A 251 2.99 2.60 9.03
C SER A 251 1.99 2.23 7.93
N LEU A 252 2.34 1.32 7.01
CA LEU A 252 1.54 1.03 5.80
C LEU A 252 0.07 0.73 6.12
N PHE A 253 -0.20 -0.08 7.15
CA PHE A 253 -1.53 -0.45 7.65
C PHE A 253 -1.74 -0.05 9.12
N GLY A 254 -0.96 0.92 9.62
CA GLY A 254 -1.10 1.35 11.01
C GLY A 254 -2.54 1.74 11.34
N ARG A 255 -3.07 1.25 12.46
CA ARG A 255 -4.45 1.47 12.95
C ARG A 255 -5.57 1.03 12.00
N CYS A 256 -5.30 0.07 11.12
CA CYS A 256 -6.34 -0.66 10.39
C CYS A 256 -7.01 -1.66 11.35
N SER A 257 -7.78 -1.16 12.31
CA SER A 257 -8.29 -1.95 13.45
C SER A 257 -9.29 -3.04 13.08
N SER A 258 -9.88 -3.01 11.87
CA SER A 258 -10.77 -4.05 11.36
C SER A 258 -10.09 -5.09 10.47
N LEU A 259 -8.77 -4.95 10.21
CA LEU A 259 -8.02 -5.90 9.38
C LEU A 259 -7.79 -7.19 10.15
N LYS A 260 -8.45 -8.28 9.72
CA LYS A 260 -8.40 -9.58 10.41
C LYS A 260 -7.31 -10.51 9.89
N GLU A 261 -7.11 -10.49 8.60
CA GLU A 261 -6.16 -11.37 7.92
C GLU A 261 -5.48 -10.61 6.79
N ILE A 262 -4.22 -10.90 6.55
CA ILE A 262 -3.47 -10.38 5.43
C ILE A 262 -2.42 -11.41 5.01
N GLU A 263 -2.33 -11.67 3.71
CA GLU A 263 -1.31 -12.53 3.16
C GLU A 263 -0.07 -11.70 2.78
N ILE A 264 1.07 -12.01 3.39
CA ILE A 264 2.36 -11.40 3.05
C ILE A 264 3.02 -12.28 1.98
N PRO A 265 3.24 -11.77 0.74
CA PRO A 265 3.85 -12.58 -0.31
C PRO A 265 5.34 -12.87 -0.02
N ASP A 266 5.84 -13.97 -0.58
CA ASP A 266 7.24 -14.41 -0.46
C ASP A 266 8.27 -13.39 -0.98
N SER A 267 7.83 -12.41 -1.74
CA SER A 267 8.67 -11.33 -2.23
C SER A 267 9.08 -10.32 -1.15
N VAL A 268 8.31 -10.24 -0.04
CA VAL A 268 8.54 -9.26 1.02
C VAL A 268 9.71 -9.69 1.90
N ALA A 269 10.79 -8.92 1.86
CA ALA A 269 11.98 -9.15 2.68
C ALA A 269 11.98 -8.32 3.97
N ILE A 270 11.31 -7.17 3.99
CA ILE A 270 11.31 -6.24 5.13
C ILE A 270 9.89 -5.84 5.48
N ILE A 271 9.52 -6.00 6.75
CA ILE A 271 8.32 -5.40 7.35
C ILE A 271 8.83 -4.22 8.17
N ASP A 272 8.54 -2.99 7.70
CA ASP A 272 9.15 -1.78 8.24
C ASP A 272 8.48 -1.29 9.54
N ASP A 273 8.99 -0.19 10.08
CA ASP A 273 8.52 0.39 11.34
C ASP A 273 7.01 0.61 11.33
N CYS A 274 6.32 0.21 12.38
CA CYS A 274 4.87 0.43 12.57
C CYS A 274 3.97 -0.12 11.45
N ALA A 275 4.43 -1.02 10.57
CA ALA A 275 3.69 -1.44 9.37
C ALA A 275 2.26 -1.92 9.66
N PHE A 276 2.03 -2.57 10.82
CA PHE A 276 0.73 -3.03 11.33
C PHE A 276 0.45 -2.52 12.76
N TYR A 277 0.97 -1.34 13.10
CA TYR A 277 0.78 -0.73 14.41
C TYR A 277 -0.70 -0.63 14.78
N GLU A 278 -1.12 -1.17 15.94
CA GLU A 278 -2.50 -1.17 16.42
C GLU A 278 -3.55 -1.77 15.44
N CYS A 279 -3.17 -2.81 14.66
CA CYS A 279 -4.13 -3.65 13.93
C CYS A 279 -4.81 -4.62 14.89
N THR A 280 -5.73 -4.13 15.71
CA THR A 280 -6.28 -4.84 16.87
C THR A 280 -7.13 -6.06 16.56
N SER A 281 -7.63 -6.20 15.32
CA SER A 281 -8.40 -7.38 14.89
C SER A 281 -7.56 -8.42 14.15
N LEU A 282 -6.25 -8.18 13.93
CA LEU A 282 -5.38 -9.12 13.24
C LEU A 282 -5.24 -10.39 14.07
N ASP A 283 -5.72 -11.53 13.54
CA ASP A 283 -5.81 -12.80 14.26
C ASP A 283 -4.50 -13.59 14.21
N SER A 284 -3.90 -13.66 13.04
CA SER A 284 -2.63 -14.36 12.83
C SER A 284 -1.79 -13.71 11.76
N ILE A 285 -0.48 -13.92 11.81
CA ILE A 285 0.44 -13.45 10.78
C ILE A 285 1.50 -14.50 10.44
N ASN A 286 1.69 -14.69 9.13
CA ASN A 286 2.81 -15.46 8.60
C ASN A 286 3.76 -14.50 7.86
N THR A 287 5.00 -14.41 8.34
CA THR A 287 5.99 -13.49 7.77
C THR A 287 6.76 -14.08 6.60
N ASN A 288 6.45 -15.33 6.21
CA ASN A 288 6.99 -16.03 5.03
C ASN A 288 8.51 -15.87 4.86
N LYS A 289 8.93 -15.11 3.85
CA LYS A 289 10.34 -14.89 3.49
C LYS A 289 10.92 -13.58 4.03
N ALA A 290 10.24 -12.91 4.96
CA ALA A 290 10.80 -11.71 5.60
C ALA A 290 12.08 -12.06 6.38
N THR A 291 13.13 -11.28 6.13
CA THR A 291 14.40 -11.37 6.84
C THR A 291 14.48 -10.42 8.03
N GLN A 292 13.63 -9.38 8.01
CA GLN A 292 13.64 -8.32 9.01
C GLN A 292 12.24 -7.81 9.31
N ILE A 293 11.92 -7.72 10.61
CA ILE A 293 10.72 -7.09 11.14
C ILE A 293 11.19 -5.94 12.02
N ASN A 294 10.82 -4.71 11.68
CA ASN A 294 11.33 -3.51 12.32
C ASN A 294 10.56 -3.14 13.59
N GLN A 295 10.95 -2.00 14.20
CA GLN A 295 10.39 -1.55 15.47
C GLN A 295 8.90 -1.25 15.36
N TYR A 296 8.14 -1.65 16.39
CA TYR A 296 6.68 -1.44 16.49
C TYR A 296 5.86 -2.05 15.33
N ALA A 297 6.43 -2.92 14.50
CA ALA A 297 5.76 -3.41 13.28
C ALA A 297 4.37 -4.00 13.55
N PHE A 298 4.19 -4.74 14.65
CA PHE A 298 2.91 -5.32 15.11
C PHE A 298 2.58 -4.87 16.55
N TYR A 299 3.06 -3.71 16.97
CA TYR A 299 2.76 -3.17 18.30
C TYR A 299 1.25 -2.99 18.48
N GLY A 300 0.71 -3.47 19.59
CA GLY A 300 -0.71 -3.29 19.92
C GLY A 300 -1.68 -4.10 19.06
N CYS A 301 -1.19 -5.12 18.33
CA CYS A 301 -2.04 -6.10 17.66
C CYS A 301 -2.67 -7.04 18.73
N SER A 302 -3.59 -6.50 19.54
CA SER A 302 -4.11 -7.17 20.73
C SER A 302 -4.87 -8.46 20.44
N GLY A 303 -5.49 -8.58 19.25
CA GLY A 303 -6.18 -9.81 18.81
C GLY A 303 -5.28 -10.86 18.16
N LEU A 304 -3.95 -10.62 18.10
CA LEU A 304 -3.01 -11.53 17.45
C LEU A 304 -2.78 -12.76 18.33
N THR A 305 -3.35 -13.90 17.91
CA THR A 305 -3.26 -15.18 18.65
C THR A 305 -2.03 -16.00 18.27
N SER A 306 -1.57 -15.88 17.02
CA SER A 306 -0.41 -16.63 16.55
C SER A 306 0.46 -15.88 15.55
N VAL A 307 1.78 -16.14 15.64
CA VAL A 307 2.79 -15.60 14.74
C VAL A 307 3.62 -16.73 14.14
N ARG A 308 3.85 -16.68 12.83
CA ARG A 308 4.75 -17.62 12.14
C ARG A 308 5.90 -16.86 11.50
N PHE A 309 7.11 -17.05 12.02
CA PHE A 309 8.35 -16.55 11.46
C PHE A 309 8.88 -17.51 10.42
N GLY A 310 9.07 -17.03 9.18
CA GLY A 310 9.65 -17.84 8.12
C GLY A 310 11.11 -18.16 8.35
N GLU A 311 11.65 -19.10 7.55
CA GLU A 311 13.03 -19.60 7.63
C GLU A 311 14.11 -18.51 7.61
N PRO A 312 14.01 -17.45 6.77
CA PRO A 312 15.09 -16.49 6.62
C PRO A 312 15.08 -15.35 7.65
N LEU A 313 14.16 -15.37 8.65
CA LEU A 313 14.11 -14.28 9.62
C LEU A 313 15.43 -14.18 10.40
N GLU A 314 16.06 -13.02 10.31
CA GLU A 314 17.33 -12.72 10.98
C GLU A 314 17.21 -11.68 12.08
N TYR A 315 16.24 -10.74 11.96
CA TYR A 315 16.16 -9.59 12.86
C TYR A 315 14.74 -9.26 13.29
N LEU A 316 14.57 -9.01 14.61
CA LEU A 316 13.38 -8.39 15.20
C LEU A 316 13.70 -7.02 15.78
N GLY A 317 12.83 -6.05 15.54
CA GLY A 317 12.93 -4.69 16.05
C GLY A 317 12.40 -4.56 17.46
N TYR A 318 12.73 -3.42 18.09
CA TYR A 318 12.22 -3.03 19.40
C TYR A 318 10.69 -2.98 19.42
N MET A 319 10.07 -3.60 20.41
CA MET A 319 8.61 -3.64 20.59
C MET A 319 7.83 -4.10 19.34
N SER A 320 8.44 -4.89 18.45
CA SER A 320 7.81 -5.29 17.20
C SER A 320 6.53 -6.11 17.39
N PHE A 321 6.36 -6.80 18.51
CA PHE A 321 5.18 -7.57 18.93
C PHE A 321 4.78 -7.20 20.36
N ALA A 322 5.02 -5.98 20.82
CA ALA A 322 4.64 -5.55 22.14
C ALA A 322 3.13 -5.28 22.24
N ASN A 323 2.55 -5.46 23.44
CA ASN A 323 1.10 -5.32 23.68
C ASN A 323 0.21 -6.20 22.77
N CYS A 324 0.70 -7.40 22.38
CA CYS A 324 -0.10 -8.45 21.74
C CYS A 324 -0.71 -9.32 22.84
N ALA A 325 -1.86 -8.89 23.41
CA ALA A 325 -2.41 -9.46 24.64
C ALA A 325 -2.91 -10.91 24.49
N ASP A 326 -3.41 -11.27 23.30
CA ASP A 326 -3.97 -12.60 23.01
C ASP A 326 -2.96 -13.58 22.40
N LEU A 327 -1.64 -13.24 22.42
CA LEU A 327 -0.61 -14.07 21.80
C LEU A 327 -0.42 -15.39 22.54
N CYS A 328 -0.82 -16.50 21.91
CA CYS A 328 -0.76 -17.86 22.47
C CYS A 328 0.39 -18.68 21.90
N ASP A 329 0.68 -18.53 20.60
CA ASP A 329 1.65 -19.35 19.88
C ASP A 329 2.59 -18.52 19.01
N VAL A 330 3.88 -18.80 19.11
CA VAL A 330 4.92 -18.26 18.22
C VAL A 330 5.67 -19.41 17.58
N TYR A 331 5.62 -19.50 16.27
CA TYR A 331 6.35 -20.51 15.48
C TYR A 331 7.55 -19.86 14.81
N SER A 332 8.76 -20.32 15.11
CA SER A 332 9.97 -19.88 14.44
C SER A 332 10.58 -21.02 13.61
N TYR A 333 10.52 -20.86 12.30
CA TYR A 333 11.17 -21.77 11.35
C TYR A 333 12.58 -21.31 11.00
N SER A 334 13.10 -20.28 11.63
CA SER A 334 14.40 -19.68 11.35
C SER A 334 15.54 -20.68 11.57
N HIS A 335 16.52 -20.67 10.67
CA HIS A 335 17.73 -21.50 10.79
C HIS A 335 18.73 -21.02 11.85
N LYS A 336 18.47 -19.90 12.50
CA LYS A 336 19.22 -19.27 13.58
C LYS A 336 18.25 -18.58 14.53
N VAL A 337 18.64 -18.41 15.78
CA VAL A 337 17.89 -17.55 16.69
C VAL A 337 17.91 -16.12 16.15
N PRO A 338 16.74 -15.50 15.85
CA PRO A 338 16.70 -14.14 15.32
C PRO A 338 17.30 -13.14 16.31
N LYS A 339 18.09 -12.20 15.80
CA LYS A 339 18.75 -11.16 16.60
C LYS A 339 17.83 -10.00 16.85
N ILE A 340 18.01 -9.35 18.00
CA ILE A 340 17.27 -8.12 18.31
C ILE A 340 18.05 -6.92 17.76
N LEU A 341 17.38 -6.11 16.95
CA LEU A 341 17.94 -4.88 16.41
C LEU A 341 18.21 -3.87 17.55
N ARG A 342 19.37 -3.21 17.49
CA ARG A 342 19.84 -2.20 18.46
C ARG A 342 20.16 -2.70 19.87
N GLY A 343 20.31 -4.03 20.07
CA GLY A 343 20.92 -4.60 21.27
C GLY A 343 19.97 -5.31 22.24
N SER A 344 20.55 -6.06 23.17
CA SER A 344 19.87 -7.02 24.03
C SER A 344 18.89 -6.46 25.08
N ASN A 345 18.83 -5.13 25.27
CA ASN A 345 17.92 -4.51 26.24
C ASN A 345 16.57 -4.08 25.64
N HIS A 346 16.31 -4.42 24.40
CA HIS A 346 15.12 -4.02 23.66
C HIS A 346 14.24 -5.25 23.42
N ASN A 347 13.20 -5.41 24.25
CA ASN A 347 12.29 -6.56 24.13
C ASN A 347 11.28 -6.37 22.99
N PRO A 348 11.30 -7.24 21.96
CA PRO A 348 10.28 -7.23 20.89
C PRO A 348 8.87 -7.54 21.40
N PHE A 349 8.73 -8.32 22.48
CA PHE A 349 7.48 -8.82 23.03
C PHE A 349 7.10 -8.12 24.34
N GLN A 350 7.60 -6.90 24.57
CA GLN A 350 7.33 -6.17 25.80
C GLN A 350 5.82 -6.03 26.04
N ASP A 351 5.38 -6.27 27.27
CA ASP A 351 3.96 -6.18 27.68
C ASP A 351 3.01 -7.12 26.89
N SER A 352 3.55 -8.15 26.21
CA SER A 352 2.82 -9.31 25.71
C SER A 352 3.00 -10.45 26.70
N MET A 353 1.97 -11.26 26.90
CA MET A 353 1.97 -12.30 27.96
C MET A 353 2.77 -13.53 27.54
N ILE A 354 4.04 -13.33 27.18
CA ILE A 354 4.90 -14.40 26.64
C ILE A 354 5.22 -15.50 27.65
N GLU A 355 5.08 -15.24 28.94
CA GLU A 355 5.17 -16.24 29.99
C GLU A 355 4.05 -17.29 29.92
N GLU A 356 2.94 -16.97 29.22
CA GLU A 356 1.84 -17.91 28.94
C GLU A 356 1.85 -18.42 27.51
N THR A 357 2.73 -17.90 26.65
CA THR A 357 2.82 -18.21 25.22
C THR A 357 3.75 -19.40 24.96
N ILE A 358 3.40 -20.25 24.00
CA ILE A 358 4.23 -21.36 23.55
C ILE A 358 5.09 -20.93 22.37
N LEU A 359 6.41 -21.10 22.51
CA LEU A 359 7.39 -20.88 21.44
C LEU A 359 7.77 -22.22 20.81
N HIS A 360 7.44 -22.39 19.53
CA HIS A 360 7.77 -23.57 18.73
C HIS A 360 9.02 -23.30 17.91
N VAL A 361 10.08 -24.10 18.07
CA VAL A 361 11.39 -23.87 17.43
C VAL A 361 11.99 -25.15 16.84
N PRO A 362 12.90 -25.07 15.87
CA PRO A 362 13.65 -26.24 15.38
C PRO A 362 14.36 -26.96 16.54
N GLY A 363 14.26 -28.29 16.59
CA GLY A 363 14.86 -29.09 17.65
C GLY A 363 16.38 -28.87 17.80
N SER A 364 17.08 -28.60 16.69
CA SER A 364 18.51 -28.30 16.69
C SER A 364 18.88 -26.96 17.35
N LEU A 365 17.92 -26.04 17.53
CA LEU A 365 18.14 -24.70 18.09
C LEU A 365 17.49 -24.50 19.45
N ILE A 366 16.82 -25.51 20.01
CA ILE A 366 16.00 -25.33 21.23
C ILE A 366 16.85 -24.82 22.40
N GLU A 367 18.07 -25.29 22.57
CA GLU A 367 18.97 -24.87 23.66
C GLU A 367 19.48 -23.43 23.42
N ASP A 368 19.68 -23.04 22.16
CA ASP A 368 20.07 -21.66 21.81
C ASP A 368 18.95 -20.68 22.12
N TYR A 369 17.69 -21.05 21.85
CA TYR A 369 16.51 -20.23 22.20
C TYR A 369 16.36 -20.10 23.73
N LYS A 370 16.54 -21.19 24.49
CA LYS A 370 16.52 -21.19 25.96
C LYS A 370 17.64 -20.33 26.58
N ALA A 371 18.77 -20.20 25.89
CA ALA A 371 19.90 -19.40 26.34
C ALA A 371 19.84 -17.92 25.95
N THR A 372 18.96 -17.55 25.02
CA THR A 372 18.97 -16.23 24.36
C THR A 372 17.79 -15.37 24.81
N PHE A 373 18.06 -14.16 25.34
CA PHE A 373 17.04 -13.14 25.59
C PHE A 373 16.52 -12.54 24.25
N PRO A 374 15.21 -12.27 24.11
CA PRO A 374 14.10 -12.47 25.06
C PRO A 374 13.43 -13.85 24.94
N TRP A 375 13.91 -14.73 24.08
CA TRP A 375 13.30 -16.01 23.76
C TRP A 375 13.17 -16.92 24.99
N ASN A 376 14.13 -16.83 25.91
CA ASN A 376 14.14 -17.58 27.17
C ASN A 376 13.05 -17.14 28.17
N GLN A 377 12.25 -16.12 27.85
CA GLN A 377 11.16 -15.64 28.71
C GLN A 377 9.80 -16.24 28.34
N PHE A 378 9.72 -17.01 27.24
CA PHE A 378 8.49 -17.71 26.88
C PHE A 378 8.16 -18.79 27.91
N GLY A 379 6.87 -18.94 28.23
CA GLY A 379 6.40 -19.90 29.25
C GLY A 379 6.68 -21.34 28.90
N SER A 380 6.72 -21.67 27.61
CA SER A 380 7.13 -22.99 27.11
C SER A 380 7.89 -22.84 25.80
N ILE A 381 9.00 -23.58 25.67
CA ILE A 381 9.76 -23.67 24.42
C ILE A 381 9.77 -25.14 24.00
N VAL A 382 9.11 -25.44 22.89
CA VAL A 382 8.89 -26.78 22.39
C VAL A 382 9.49 -26.96 20.99
N VAL A 383 9.77 -28.21 20.63
CA VAL A 383 10.23 -28.53 19.28
C VAL A 383 9.06 -28.41 18.32
N LEU A 384 9.29 -27.77 17.16
CA LEU A 384 8.37 -27.81 16.03
C LEU A 384 8.10 -29.28 15.65
N GLU A 385 6.85 -29.71 15.79
CA GLU A 385 6.45 -31.04 15.32
C GLU A 385 6.42 -31.04 13.79
N GLY A 386 7.18 -31.96 13.16
CA GLY A 386 7.12 -32.23 11.72
C GLY A 386 7.93 -31.26 10.82
N THR A 387 9.21 -30.96 11.17
CA THR A 387 10.11 -30.17 10.32
C THR A 387 10.58 -30.87 9.03
N ASP A 388 9.94 -31.96 8.64
CA ASP A 388 10.17 -32.62 7.33
C ASP A 388 9.29 -32.04 6.21
N GLY A 389 8.98 -30.74 6.26
CA GLY A 389 8.29 -30.01 5.19
C GLY A 389 6.78 -30.24 5.09
N ILE A 390 6.10 -30.60 6.20
CA ILE A 390 4.66 -30.80 6.23
C ILE A 390 4.07 -30.05 7.43
N GLU A 391 3.33 -28.97 7.17
CA GLU A 391 2.48 -28.36 8.18
C GLU A 391 1.38 -29.34 8.60
N ALA A 392 1.45 -29.83 9.84
CA ALA A 392 0.27 -30.42 10.47
C ALA A 392 -0.64 -29.25 10.88
N ILE A 393 -1.69 -29.00 10.12
CA ILE A 393 -2.72 -28.04 10.50
C ILE A 393 -3.44 -28.61 11.72
N HIS A 394 -3.13 -28.10 12.91
CA HIS A 394 -3.87 -28.40 14.12
C HIS A 394 -5.16 -27.57 14.10
N LYS A 395 -6.18 -28.09 13.40
CA LYS A 395 -7.58 -27.78 13.76
C LYS A 395 -7.93 -28.71 14.90
N PRO A 396 -8.32 -28.21 16.08
CA PRO A 396 -8.57 -29.04 17.26
C PRO A 396 -9.64 -30.14 17.06
N ASN A 397 -10.34 -30.12 15.92
CA ASN A 397 -11.40 -31.08 15.61
C ASN A 397 -11.11 -31.97 14.39
N LEU A 398 -9.95 -31.79 13.70
CA LEU A 398 -9.67 -32.58 12.51
C LEU A 398 -8.93 -33.88 12.89
N VAL A 399 -9.56 -35.01 12.66
CA VAL A 399 -8.97 -36.34 12.91
C VAL A 399 -8.63 -36.98 11.57
N ILE A 400 -7.38 -37.32 11.36
CA ILE A 400 -6.88 -37.97 10.13
C ILE A 400 -6.40 -39.38 10.46
N GLN A 401 -6.94 -40.34 9.76
CA GLN A 401 -6.55 -41.76 9.87
C GLN A 401 -6.29 -42.34 8.49
N SER A 402 -5.26 -43.16 8.38
CA SER A 402 -5.00 -43.91 7.16
C SER A 402 -4.75 -45.36 7.49
N VAL A 403 -5.59 -46.24 6.97
CA VAL A 403 -5.54 -47.70 7.21
C VAL A 403 -5.87 -48.42 5.91
N GLY A 404 -5.04 -49.39 5.52
CA GLY A 404 -5.32 -50.26 4.37
C GLY A 404 -5.52 -49.53 3.04
N GLY A 405 -4.79 -48.42 2.82
CA GLY A 405 -4.91 -47.64 1.61
C GLY A 405 -6.10 -46.66 1.61
N ILE A 406 -6.82 -46.51 2.70
CA ILE A 406 -7.93 -45.57 2.81
C ILE A 406 -7.51 -44.43 3.76
N VAL A 407 -7.64 -43.21 3.28
CA VAL A 407 -7.50 -41.98 4.08
C VAL A 407 -8.88 -41.53 4.52
N ASN A 408 -9.09 -41.43 5.83
CA ASN A 408 -10.30 -40.88 6.44
C ASN A 408 -9.96 -39.56 7.13
N ILE A 409 -10.75 -38.52 6.86
CA ILE A 409 -10.62 -37.22 7.50
C ILE A 409 -11.98 -36.88 8.12
N ALA A 410 -11.97 -36.60 9.42
CA ALA A 410 -13.19 -36.27 10.20
C ALA A 410 -13.01 -34.85 10.81
N GLY A 411 -14.12 -34.21 11.15
CA GLY A 411 -14.12 -32.85 11.75
C GLY A 411 -14.06 -31.74 10.74
N ILE A 412 -14.42 -31.97 9.47
CA ILE A 412 -14.45 -30.97 8.41
C ILE A 412 -15.70 -30.10 8.55
N GLU A 413 -15.56 -28.81 8.77
CA GLU A 413 -16.65 -27.85 8.87
C GLU A 413 -16.62 -26.83 7.71
N GLY A 414 -17.83 -26.46 7.22
CA GLY A 414 -17.97 -25.38 6.23
C GLY A 414 -17.47 -25.67 4.82
N VAL A 415 -17.03 -26.90 4.51
CA VAL A 415 -16.49 -27.32 3.21
C VAL A 415 -17.31 -28.47 2.64
N GLY A 416 -17.80 -28.33 1.42
CA GLY A 416 -18.65 -29.38 0.77
C GLY A 416 -17.87 -30.51 0.11
N LYS A 417 -16.58 -30.32 -0.19
CA LYS A 417 -15.71 -31.29 -0.88
C LYS A 417 -14.26 -31.16 -0.48
N VAL A 418 -13.51 -32.26 -0.57
CA VAL A 418 -12.04 -32.32 -0.45
C VAL A 418 -11.46 -32.80 -1.76
N GLU A 419 -10.42 -32.16 -2.24
CA GLU A 419 -9.69 -32.53 -3.44
C GLU A 419 -8.34 -33.16 -3.06
N PHE A 420 -7.95 -34.25 -3.75
CA PHE A 420 -6.75 -35.00 -3.44
C PHE A 420 -5.75 -34.90 -4.60
N TYR A 421 -4.48 -34.72 -4.27
CA TYR A 421 -3.38 -34.54 -5.21
C TYR A 421 -2.20 -35.44 -4.83
N SER A 422 -1.39 -35.83 -5.82
CA SER A 422 -0.05 -36.42 -5.59
C SER A 422 0.97 -35.33 -5.24
N LEU A 423 2.16 -35.75 -4.74
CA LEU A 423 3.24 -34.84 -4.36
C LEU A 423 3.73 -33.93 -5.51
N ASP A 424 3.60 -34.39 -6.76
CA ASP A 424 3.94 -33.64 -7.98
C ASP A 424 2.80 -32.73 -8.47
N GLY A 425 1.71 -32.60 -7.65
CA GLY A 425 0.59 -31.70 -7.94
C GLY A 425 -0.48 -32.26 -8.89
N LYS A 426 -0.37 -33.52 -9.32
CA LYS A 426 -1.37 -34.16 -10.17
C LYS A 426 -2.64 -34.46 -9.38
N ALA A 427 -3.81 -34.08 -9.89
CA ALA A 427 -5.08 -34.39 -9.27
C ALA A 427 -5.33 -35.91 -9.25
N LEU A 428 -5.59 -36.46 -8.04
CA LEU A 428 -5.91 -37.87 -7.83
C LEU A 428 -7.43 -38.10 -7.77
N GLY A 429 -8.19 -37.10 -7.33
CA GLY A 429 -9.66 -37.21 -7.24
C GLY A 429 -10.22 -36.17 -6.27
N LYS A 430 -11.55 -36.30 -6.05
CA LYS A 430 -12.29 -35.51 -5.08
C LYS A 430 -13.30 -36.38 -4.37
N SER A 431 -13.59 -36.08 -3.09
CA SER A 431 -14.65 -36.71 -2.30
C SER A 431 -15.51 -35.64 -1.64
N PHE A 432 -16.81 -35.89 -1.56
CA PHE A 432 -17.74 -35.01 -0.87
C PHE A 432 -17.70 -35.24 0.63
N VAL A 433 -17.83 -34.16 1.38
CA VAL A 433 -17.91 -34.20 2.85
C VAL A 433 -19.34 -34.58 3.25
N ILE A 434 -19.49 -35.67 4.00
CA ILE A 434 -20.76 -36.13 4.52
C ILE A 434 -20.69 -36.16 6.05
N ASN A 435 -21.53 -35.38 6.72
CA ASN A 435 -21.54 -35.23 8.19
C ASN A 435 -20.15 -34.92 8.78
N GLY A 436 -19.40 -34.02 8.12
CA GLY A 436 -18.06 -33.61 8.57
C GLY A 436 -16.96 -34.65 8.27
N ASN A 437 -17.23 -35.70 7.51
CA ASN A 437 -16.30 -36.78 7.21
C ASN A 437 -16.05 -36.92 5.70
N VAL A 438 -14.83 -37.33 5.34
CA VAL A 438 -14.49 -37.71 3.97
C VAL A 438 -13.56 -38.93 3.97
N SER A 439 -13.75 -39.80 2.98
CA SER A 439 -12.88 -40.96 2.74
C SER A 439 -12.33 -40.92 1.32
N PHE A 440 -11.06 -41.29 1.16
CA PHE A 440 -10.38 -41.35 -0.14
C PHE A 440 -9.44 -42.55 -0.21
N ALA A 441 -9.61 -43.38 -1.24
CA ALA A 441 -8.76 -44.54 -1.45
C ALA A 441 -7.50 -44.16 -2.26
N SER A 442 -6.34 -44.61 -1.80
CA SER A 442 -5.05 -44.43 -2.47
C SER A 442 -4.14 -45.62 -2.22
N THR A 443 -3.00 -45.67 -2.88
CA THR A 443 -2.05 -46.78 -2.76
C THR A 443 -1.28 -46.69 -1.44
N PRO A 444 -1.26 -47.79 -0.61
CA PRO A 444 -0.43 -47.83 0.59
C PRO A 444 1.04 -47.52 0.28
N GLY A 445 1.70 -46.79 1.19
CA GLY A 445 3.09 -46.35 1.02
C GLY A 445 3.26 -45.07 0.19
N THR A 446 2.17 -44.50 -0.36
CA THR A 446 2.20 -43.20 -1.05
C THR A 446 1.89 -42.04 -0.10
N VAL A 447 2.09 -40.82 -0.60
CA VAL A 447 1.69 -39.59 0.10
C VAL A 447 0.69 -38.85 -0.76
N VAL A 448 -0.44 -38.46 -0.18
CA VAL A 448 -1.44 -37.63 -0.84
C VAL A 448 -1.56 -36.27 -0.17
N ILE A 449 -1.91 -35.27 -0.95
CA ILE A 449 -2.23 -33.93 -0.46
C ILE A 449 -3.74 -33.78 -0.53
N ALA A 450 -4.40 -33.59 0.63
CA ALA A 450 -5.82 -33.31 0.71
C ALA A 450 -6.02 -31.78 0.80
N ARG A 451 -6.78 -31.21 -0.14
CA ARG A 451 -7.15 -29.79 -0.14
C ARG A 451 -8.56 -29.62 0.41
N ILE A 452 -8.67 -28.96 1.55
CA ILE A 452 -9.90 -28.69 2.29
C ILE A 452 -10.16 -27.19 2.27
N GLY A 453 -11.03 -26.72 1.36
CA GLY A 453 -11.22 -25.30 1.12
C GLY A 453 -9.96 -24.64 0.57
N ARG A 454 -9.37 -23.71 1.32
CA ARG A 454 -8.10 -23.05 0.97
C ARG A 454 -6.85 -23.72 1.54
N GLU A 455 -7.03 -24.73 2.37
CA GLU A 455 -5.97 -25.43 3.11
C GLU A 455 -5.58 -26.73 2.44
N SER A 456 -4.30 -27.14 2.57
CA SER A 456 -3.80 -28.41 2.06
C SER A 456 -3.08 -29.19 3.15
N ILE A 457 -3.43 -30.46 3.29
CA ILE A 457 -2.85 -31.38 4.27
C ILE A 457 -2.17 -32.51 3.53
N LYS A 458 -0.93 -32.82 3.90
CA LYS A 458 -0.17 -33.95 3.35
C LYS A 458 -0.37 -35.17 4.25
N ILE A 459 -0.74 -36.28 3.69
CA ILE A 459 -1.12 -37.48 4.41
C ILE A 459 -0.35 -38.68 3.89
N ALA A 460 0.37 -39.37 4.77
CA ALA A 460 0.99 -40.65 4.45
C ALA A 460 -0.07 -41.73 4.42
N VAL A 461 -0.20 -42.45 3.31
CA VAL A 461 -1.17 -43.55 3.14
C VAL A 461 -0.56 -44.84 3.70
N LYS A 462 -1.16 -45.37 4.76
CA LYS A 462 -0.74 -46.60 5.43
C LYS A 462 -1.54 -47.81 4.94
#